data_626fb99df476f4bf576196fa0126235a
#
_entry.id   626fb99df476f4bf576196fa0126235a
#
_cell.length_a   1.000
_cell.length_b   1.000
_cell.length_c   1.000
_cell.angle_alpha   90.00
_cell.angle_beta   90.00
_cell.angle_gamma   90.00
#
_symmetry.space_group_name_H-M   'P 1'
#
loop_
_entity.id
_entity.type
_entity.pdbx_description
1 polymer ?
#
loop_
_entity_poly.entity_id
_entity_poly.type
_entity_poly.pdbx_seq_one_letter_code
_entity_poly.pdbx_strand_id
1 'polypeptide(L)'
;MSECVSCHGYHDTQPPDPRLFDTACQVCHERDSKAFLTGQKLKTTLAQANESLETALGELSEIEEFSPTIVRYRPRLQQARAYFMEALPVQHSLNADRVDDLTRNARSIGEEVRSSVHGVQEEIRVRYVVLAVAWVLILFAVAIAYMYRQERRRLRAKAETEAGPH
;
A
#
# COMPACT_ATOMS: atom_id res chain seq x y z
N MET A 1 -28.21 25.34 20.80
CA MET A 1 -27.81 24.07 20.15
C MET A 1 -27.73 24.33 18.66
N SER A 2 -26.62 24.05 18.04
CA SER A 2 -26.49 24.14 16.59
C SER A 2 -27.26 22.99 15.95
N GLU A 3 -28.15 23.30 15.02
CA GLU A 3 -28.91 22.29 14.26
C GLU A 3 -27.98 21.70 13.16
N CYS A 4 -28.27 20.48 12.71
CA CYS A 4 -27.48 19.80 11.64
C CYS A 4 -27.33 20.67 10.39
N VAL A 5 -28.37 21.41 10.05
CA VAL A 5 -28.42 22.33 8.89
C VAL A 5 -27.45 23.51 9.00
N SER A 6 -27.06 23.89 10.22
CA SER A 6 -26.07 24.98 10.43
C SER A 6 -24.67 24.64 9.90
N CYS A 7 -24.35 23.35 9.81
CA CYS A 7 -23.09 22.87 9.28
C CYS A 7 -23.22 22.21 7.90
N HIS A 8 -24.34 21.52 7.65
CA HIS A 8 -24.54 20.71 6.43
C HIS A 8 -25.43 21.35 5.35
N GLY A 9 -26.02 22.53 5.62
CA GLY A 9 -26.97 23.17 4.70
C GLY A 9 -28.34 22.50 4.63
N TYR A 10 -29.32 23.17 3.99
CA TYR A 10 -30.71 22.71 3.95
C TYR A 10 -31.01 21.72 2.83
N HIS A 11 -30.38 21.85 1.66
CA HIS A 11 -30.76 21.13 0.46
C HIS A 11 -29.61 20.41 -0.25
N ASP A 12 -28.39 20.66 0.15
CA ASP A 12 -27.20 20.13 -0.48
C ASP A 12 -26.36 19.41 0.58
N THR A 13 -26.87 18.26 1.03
CA THR A 13 -26.13 17.38 1.95
C THR A 13 -24.93 16.81 1.22
N GLN A 14 -23.87 17.61 1.20
CA GLN A 14 -22.55 17.17 0.68
C GLN A 14 -22.04 16.01 1.54
N PRO A 15 -21.32 15.06 0.93
CA PRO A 15 -20.60 14.04 1.69
C PRO A 15 -19.72 14.72 2.75
N PRO A 16 -19.43 14.06 3.87
CA PRO A 16 -18.65 14.63 4.97
C PRO A 16 -17.33 15.18 4.45
N ASP A 17 -17.21 16.51 4.40
CA ASP A 17 -15.99 17.20 3.96
C ASP A 17 -15.21 17.66 5.20
N PRO A 18 -13.95 17.22 5.38
CA PRO A 18 -13.11 17.69 6.48
C PRO A 18 -12.95 19.21 6.56
N ARG A 19 -13.19 19.93 5.43
CA ARG A 19 -13.19 21.41 5.39
C ARG A 19 -14.28 22.03 6.25
N LEU A 20 -15.34 21.29 6.60
CA LEU A 20 -16.36 21.78 7.54
C LEU A 20 -15.77 22.16 8.90
N PHE A 21 -14.73 21.47 9.36
CA PHE A 21 -14.03 21.84 10.60
C PHE A 21 -13.34 23.21 10.51
N ASP A 22 -12.94 23.64 9.32
CA ASP A 22 -12.32 24.96 9.11
C ASP A 22 -13.37 26.06 9.01
N THR A 23 -14.47 25.83 8.30
CA THR A 23 -15.44 26.86 7.94
C THR A 23 -16.58 26.94 8.95
N ALA A 24 -17.24 25.83 9.25
CA ALA A 24 -18.42 25.84 10.12
C ALA A 24 -18.09 26.14 11.58
N CYS A 25 -16.95 25.65 12.10
CA CYS A 25 -16.55 25.97 13.47
C CYS A 25 -16.21 27.43 13.66
N GLN A 26 -15.63 28.09 12.65
CA GLN A 26 -15.24 29.51 12.72
C GLN A 26 -16.42 30.47 12.76
N VAL A 27 -17.61 30.07 12.38
CA VAL A 27 -18.80 30.92 12.44
C VAL A 27 -19.12 31.29 13.87
N CYS A 28 -18.85 30.43 14.86
CA CYS A 28 -19.19 30.61 16.25
C CYS A 28 -17.98 30.59 17.19
N HIS A 29 -16.84 30.11 16.75
CA HIS A 29 -15.66 29.91 17.60
C HIS A 29 -14.45 30.65 17.05
N GLU A 30 -13.74 31.38 17.88
CA GLU A 30 -12.45 31.95 17.55
C GLU A 30 -11.40 30.87 17.36
N ARG A 31 -10.38 31.15 16.53
CA ARG A 31 -9.36 30.16 16.10
C ARG A 31 -8.51 29.60 17.23
N ASP A 32 -8.39 30.33 18.32
CA ASP A 32 -7.66 29.94 19.52
C ASP A 32 -8.55 29.28 20.58
N SER A 33 -9.87 29.23 20.35
CA SER A 33 -10.82 28.62 21.28
C SER A 33 -10.60 27.10 21.37
N LYS A 34 -10.82 26.56 22.58
CA LYS A 34 -10.72 25.12 22.83
C LYS A 34 -11.61 24.30 21.86
N ALA A 35 -12.79 24.78 21.53
CA ALA A 35 -13.73 24.14 20.66
C ALA A 35 -13.18 24.03 19.20
N PHE A 36 -12.62 25.13 18.67
CA PHE A 36 -12.00 25.15 17.36
C PHE A 36 -10.78 24.22 17.30
N LEU A 37 -9.89 24.29 18.30
CA LEU A 37 -8.71 23.43 18.38
C LEU A 37 -9.09 21.93 18.47
N THR A 38 -10.16 21.60 19.17
CA THR A 38 -10.71 20.23 19.21
C THR A 38 -11.19 19.79 17.82
N GLY A 39 -11.90 20.65 17.10
CA GLY A 39 -12.31 20.39 15.71
C GLY A 39 -11.12 20.13 14.78
N GLN A 40 -10.06 20.94 14.88
CA GLN A 40 -8.83 20.75 14.09
C GLN A 40 -8.12 19.43 14.43
N LYS A 41 -8.08 19.04 15.71
CA LYS A 41 -7.55 17.74 16.13
C LYS A 41 -8.36 16.61 15.51
N LEU A 42 -9.70 16.66 15.57
CA LEU A 42 -10.58 15.66 14.96
C LEU A 42 -10.35 15.53 13.45
N LYS A 43 -10.30 16.68 12.74
CA LYS A 43 -10.01 16.73 11.29
C LYS A 43 -8.70 16.01 10.97
N THR A 44 -7.62 16.37 11.66
CA THR A 44 -6.29 15.81 11.40
C THR A 44 -6.25 14.31 11.68
N THR A 45 -6.84 13.88 12.80
CA THR A 45 -6.85 12.48 13.23
C THR A 45 -7.63 11.61 12.25
N LEU A 46 -8.80 12.07 11.77
CA LEU A 46 -9.61 11.37 10.77
C LEU A 46 -8.92 11.33 9.42
N ALA A 47 -8.32 12.44 8.97
CA ALA A 47 -7.60 12.49 7.70
C ALA A 47 -6.42 11.49 7.68
N GLN A 48 -5.61 11.46 8.74
CA GLN A 48 -4.50 10.52 8.86
C GLN A 48 -4.95 9.05 8.87
N ALA A 49 -6.08 8.75 9.53
CA ALA A 49 -6.62 7.39 9.54
C ALA A 49 -7.11 6.97 8.16
N ASN A 50 -7.82 7.86 7.45
CA ASN A 50 -8.27 7.60 6.09
C ASN A 50 -7.10 7.38 5.13
N GLU A 51 -6.09 8.25 5.16
CA GLU A 51 -4.89 8.14 4.33
C GLU A 51 -4.15 6.81 4.58
N SER A 52 -3.99 6.42 5.85
CA SER A 52 -3.36 5.15 6.22
C SER A 52 -4.12 3.94 5.65
N LEU A 53 -5.46 3.97 5.70
CA LEU A 53 -6.30 2.90 5.18
C LEU A 53 -6.27 2.82 3.64
N GLU A 54 -6.39 3.96 2.96
CA GLU A 54 -6.35 4.02 1.49
C GLU A 54 -4.99 3.56 0.97
N THR A 55 -3.90 3.97 1.64
CA THR A 55 -2.54 3.51 1.30
C THR A 55 -2.41 1.99 1.47
N ALA A 56 -2.87 1.45 2.61
CA ALA A 56 -2.80 0.01 2.87
C ALA A 56 -3.64 -0.81 1.87
N LEU A 57 -4.81 -0.29 1.46
CA LEU A 57 -5.66 -0.91 0.44
C LEU A 57 -5.00 -0.89 -0.94
N GLY A 58 -4.40 0.24 -1.33
CA GLY A 58 -3.68 0.38 -2.60
C GLY A 58 -2.51 -0.60 -2.68
N GLU A 59 -1.62 -0.60 -1.69
CA GLU A 59 -0.47 -1.50 -1.62
C GLU A 59 -0.87 -2.99 -1.62
N LEU A 60 -1.97 -3.34 -0.91
CA LEU A 60 -2.50 -4.71 -0.92
C LEU A 60 -2.98 -5.11 -2.31
N SER A 61 -3.74 -4.23 -2.98
CA SER A 61 -4.32 -4.52 -4.30
C SER A 61 -3.27 -4.71 -5.39
N GLU A 62 -2.15 -3.98 -5.33
CA GLU A 62 -1.05 -4.10 -6.27
C GLU A 62 -0.34 -5.46 -6.21
N ILE A 63 -0.25 -6.05 -5.02
CA ILE A 63 0.48 -7.33 -4.82
C ILE A 63 -0.43 -8.54 -4.97
N GLU A 64 -1.74 -8.36 -4.85
CA GLU A 64 -2.71 -9.45 -4.86
C GLU A 64 -2.63 -10.29 -6.14
N GLU A 65 -2.32 -9.68 -7.28
CA GLU A 65 -2.10 -10.38 -8.55
C GLU A 65 -0.87 -11.30 -8.53
N PHE A 66 0.16 -10.94 -7.77
CA PHE A 66 1.44 -11.67 -7.72
C PHE A 66 1.52 -12.66 -6.57
N SER A 67 0.71 -12.50 -5.52
CA SER A 67 0.73 -13.35 -4.34
C SER A 67 -0.67 -13.57 -3.75
N PRO A 68 -1.38 -14.64 -4.16
CA PRO A 68 -2.71 -14.94 -3.62
C PRO A 68 -2.76 -15.10 -2.10
N THR A 69 -1.63 -15.41 -1.46
CA THR A 69 -1.55 -15.56 0.00
C THR A 69 -1.82 -14.26 0.75
N ILE A 70 -1.69 -13.11 0.08
CA ILE A 70 -1.90 -11.80 0.68
C ILE A 70 -3.39 -11.48 0.89
N VAL A 71 -4.28 -12.17 0.18
CA VAL A 71 -5.76 -12.01 0.30
C VAL A 71 -6.23 -12.19 1.74
N ARG A 72 -5.52 -12.98 2.55
CA ARG A 72 -5.80 -13.19 3.97
C ARG A 72 -5.81 -11.90 4.81
N TYR A 73 -5.20 -10.81 4.32
CA TYR A 73 -5.17 -9.52 5.01
C TYR A 73 -6.39 -8.65 4.72
N ARG A 74 -7.21 -8.97 3.70
CA ARG A 74 -8.46 -8.23 3.41
C ARG A 74 -9.41 -8.11 4.61
N PRO A 75 -9.68 -9.19 5.39
CA PRO A 75 -10.53 -9.08 6.57
C PRO A 75 -9.97 -8.13 7.63
N ARG A 76 -8.63 -8.05 7.77
CA ARG A 76 -7.98 -7.11 8.69
C ARG A 76 -8.21 -5.67 8.26
N LEU A 77 -8.08 -5.36 6.98
CA LEU A 77 -8.39 -4.02 6.46
C LEU A 77 -9.89 -3.69 6.55
N GLN A 78 -10.78 -4.67 6.38
CA GLN A 78 -12.21 -4.47 6.65
C GLN A 78 -12.47 -4.13 8.11
N GLN A 79 -11.79 -4.79 9.05
CA GLN A 79 -11.86 -4.46 10.47
C GLN A 79 -11.35 -3.02 10.75
N ALA A 80 -10.22 -2.63 10.16
CA ALA A 80 -9.69 -1.27 10.27
C ALA A 80 -10.69 -0.24 9.74
N ARG A 81 -11.30 -0.53 8.57
CA ARG A 81 -12.36 0.31 8.01
C ARG A 81 -13.60 0.41 8.92
N ALA A 82 -13.98 -0.67 9.60
CA ALA A 82 -15.08 -0.65 10.55
C ALA A 82 -14.79 0.31 11.71
N TYR A 83 -13.60 0.32 12.29
CA TYR A 83 -13.18 1.29 13.31
C TYR A 83 -13.23 2.72 12.80
N PHE A 84 -12.75 2.95 11.58
CA PHE A 84 -12.82 4.28 10.96
C PHE A 84 -14.26 4.74 10.74
N MET A 85 -15.14 3.86 10.22
CA MET A 85 -16.56 4.15 10.03
C MET A 85 -17.30 4.39 11.35
N GLU A 86 -16.90 3.73 12.45
CA GLU A 86 -17.43 4.02 13.80
C GLU A 86 -16.97 5.39 14.31
N ALA A 87 -15.77 5.85 13.95
CA ALA A 87 -15.26 7.15 14.36
C ALA A 87 -16.04 8.32 13.73
N LEU A 88 -16.59 8.15 12.51
CA LEU A 88 -17.29 9.21 11.80
C LEU A 88 -18.54 9.74 12.52
N PRO A 89 -19.48 8.91 13.02
CA PRO A 89 -20.61 9.45 13.80
C PRO A 89 -20.16 9.98 15.17
N VAL A 90 -19.13 9.40 15.79
CA VAL A 90 -18.63 9.82 17.12
C VAL A 90 -18.03 11.23 17.07
N GLN A 91 -17.49 11.68 15.94
CA GLN A 91 -16.97 13.06 15.80
C GLN A 91 -18.03 14.13 16.12
N HIS A 92 -19.32 13.86 15.87
CA HIS A 92 -20.40 14.80 16.19
C HIS A 92 -20.61 15.02 17.69
N SER A 93 -20.16 14.10 18.52
CA SER A 93 -20.14 14.29 19.98
C SER A 93 -18.99 15.16 20.46
N LEU A 94 -18.04 15.56 19.58
CA LEU A 94 -16.80 16.26 19.90
C LEU A 94 -15.96 15.54 20.96
N ASN A 95 -16.17 14.23 21.12
CA ASN A 95 -15.36 13.40 22.01
C ASN A 95 -14.06 12.99 21.30
N ALA A 96 -13.06 13.88 21.40
CA ALA A 96 -11.79 13.71 20.71
C ALA A 96 -11.04 12.44 21.15
N ASP A 97 -11.16 12.05 22.41
CA ASP A 97 -10.45 10.87 22.94
C ASP A 97 -11.04 9.59 22.36
N ARG A 98 -12.37 9.48 22.24
CA ARG A 98 -13.02 8.31 21.61
C ARG A 98 -12.70 8.22 20.14
N VAL A 99 -12.69 9.34 19.41
CA VAL A 99 -12.29 9.37 17.98
C VAL A 99 -10.83 8.96 17.82
N ASP A 100 -9.96 9.46 18.70
CA ASP A 100 -8.53 9.11 18.68
C ASP A 100 -8.30 7.61 18.92
N ASP A 101 -9.03 7.00 19.87
CA ASP A 101 -8.94 5.56 20.12
C ASP A 101 -9.37 4.73 18.90
N LEU A 102 -10.49 5.07 18.28
CA LEU A 102 -11.00 4.35 17.10
C LEU A 102 -10.06 4.53 15.90
N THR A 103 -9.60 5.73 15.64
CA THR A 103 -8.69 6.01 14.52
C THR A 103 -7.30 5.43 14.75
N ARG A 104 -6.83 5.36 15.99
CA ARG A 104 -5.58 4.68 16.34
C ARG A 104 -5.66 3.19 16.05
N ASN A 105 -6.76 2.52 16.41
CA ASN A 105 -7.00 1.12 16.08
C ASN A 105 -7.03 0.90 14.57
N ALA A 106 -7.71 1.77 13.81
CA ALA A 106 -7.74 1.70 12.36
C ALA A 106 -6.33 1.81 11.76
N ARG A 107 -5.54 2.82 12.18
CA ARG A 107 -4.17 3.04 11.70
C ARG A 107 -3.24 1.89 12.06
N SER A 108 -3.29 1.40 13.31
CA SER A 108 -2.40 0.31 13.72
C SER A 108 -2.60 -0.96 12.91
N ILE A 109 -3.85 -1.28 12.53
CA ILE A 109 -4.15 -2.40 11.64
C ILE A 109 -3.67 -2.09 10.21
N GLY A 110 -3.87 -0.88 9.71
CA GLY A 110 -3.35 -0.44 8.42
C GLY A 110 -1.83 -0.63 8.31
N GLU A 111 -1.10 -0.19 9.31
CA GLU A 111 0.37 -0.34 9.38
C GLU A 111 0.82 -1.81 9.51
N GLU A 112 0.10 -2.63 10.30
CA GLU A 112 0.34 -4.08 10.38
C GLU A 112 0.22 -4.73 8.99
N VAL A 113 -0.83 -4.41 8.25
CA VAL A 113 -1.03 -4.93 6.90
C VAL A 113 0.06 -4.44 5.95
N ARG A 114 0.40 -3.15 5.95
CA ARG A 114 1.47 -2.59 5.11
C ARG A 114 2.81 -3.27 5.38
N SER A 115 3.19 -3.46 6.64
CA SER A 115 4.45 -4.15 6.98
C SER A 115 4.48 -5.58 6.44
N SER A 116 3.34 -6.28 6.49
CA SER A 116 3.20 -7.62 5.92
C SER A 116 3.28 -7.63 4.40
N VAL A 117 2.68 -6.65 3.74
CA VAL A 117 2.75 -6.44 2.28
C VAL A 117 4.19 -6.20 1.84
N HIS A 118 4.91 -5.30 2.52
CA HIS A 118 6.32 -5.04 2.24
C HIS A 118 7.21 -6.29 2.41
N GLY A 119 6.94 -7.09 3.45
CA GLY A 119 7.64 -8.37 3.63
C GLY A 119 7.47 -9.32 2.43
N VAL A 120 6.26 -9.42 1.89
CA VAL A 120 5.98 -10.24 0.71
C VAL A 120 6.63 -9.65 -0.56
N GLN A 121 6.63 -8.33 -0.72
CA GLN A 121 7.32 -7.65 -1.85
C GLN A 121 8.81 -7.97 -1.87
N GLU A 122 9.48 -7.88 -0.73
CA GLU A 122 10.91 -8.22 -0.64
C GLU A 122 11.17 -9.70 -0.94
N GLU A 123 10.32 -10.61 -0.48
CA GLU A 123 10.44 -12.04 -0.80
C GLU A 123 10.31 -12.29 -2.31
N ILE A 124 9.33 -11.67 -2.95
CA ILE A 124 9.13 -11.75 -4.40
C ILE A 124 10.36 -11.19 -5.13
N ARG A 125 10.85 -10.02 -4.72
CA ARG A 125 12.04 -9.38 -5.32
C ARG A 125 13.26 -10.27 -5.24
N VAL A 126 13.53 -10.86 -4.08
CA VAL A 126 14.67 -11.79 -3.90
C VAL A 126 14.54 -12.99 -4.83
N ARG A 127 13.34 -13.57 -4.96
CA ARG A 127 13.11 -14.70 -5.90
C ARG A 127 13.41 -14.32 -7.34
N TYR A 128 12.99 -13.14 -7.81
CA TYR A 128 13.29 -12.68 -9.17
C TYR A 128 14.79 -12.46 -9.38
N VAL A 129 15.50 -11.89 -8.41
CA VAL A 129 16.96 -11.71 -8.48
C VAL A 129 17.65 -13.07 -8.58
N VAL A 130 17.29 -14.04 -7.74
CA VAL A 130 17.87 -15.39 -7.78
C VAL A 130 17.61 -16.08 -9.12
N LEU A 131 16.39 -15.96 -9.65
CA LEU A 131 16.05 -16.49 -10.97
C LEU A 131 16.87 -15.83 -12.09
N ALA A 132 17.01 -14.51 -12.06
CA ALA A 132 17.81 -13.78 -13.05
C ALA A 132 19.27 -14.23 -13.03
N VAL A 133 19.87 -14.38 -11.86
CA VAL A 133 21.25 -14.90 -11.71
C VAL A 133 21.34 -16.34 -12.26
N ALA A 134 20.39 -17.21 -11.94
CA ALA A 134 20.38 -18.57 -12.45
C ALA A 134 20.31 -18.60 -13.99
N TRP A 135 19.47 -17.76 -14.60
CA TRP A 135 19.39 -17.64 -16.06
C TRP A 135 20.70 -17.17 -16.68
N VAL A 136 21.37 -16.16 -16.09
CA VAL A 136 22.67 -15.69 -16.56
C VAL A 136 23.71 -16.82 -16.53
N LEU A 137 23.76 -17.61 -15.45
CA LEU A 137 24.66 -18.74 -15.34
C LEU A 137 24.38 -19.83 -16.37
N ILE A 138 23.11 -20.15 -16.62
CA ILE A 138 22.69 -21.11 -17.65
C ILE A 138 23.14 -20.64 -19.05
N LEU A 139 22.87 -19.38 -19.40
CA LEU A 139 23.26 -18.80 -20.68
C LEU A 139 24.78 -18.82 -20.86
N PHE A 140 25.53 -18.51 -19.81
CA PHE A 140 26.99 -18.55 -19.82
C PHE A 140 27.51 -19.99 -20.05
N ALA A 141 26.96 -20.98 -19.35
CA ALA A 141 27.32 -22.37 -19.52
C ALA A 141 26.99 -22.87 -20.96
N VAL A 142 25.85 -22.48 -21.51
CA VAL A 142 25.47 -22.79 -22.89
C VAL A 142 26.44 -22.17 -23.91
N ALA A 143 26.83 -20.91 -23.68
CA ALA A 143 27.80 -20.22 -24.54
C ALA A 143 29.18 -20.92 -24.54
N ILE A 144 29.67 -21.31 -23.35
CA ILE A 144 30.94 -22.07 -23.22
C ILE A 144 30.82 -23.40 -23.94
N ALA A 145 29.75 -24.16 -23.75
CA ALA A 145 29.53 -25.45 -24.41
C ALA A 145 29.46 -25.31 -25.95
N TYR A 146 28.83 -24.23 -26.42
CA TYR A 146 28.76 -23.91 -27.84
C TYR A 146 30.16 -23.60 -28.43
N MET A 147 30.95 -22.76 -27.78
CA MET A 147 32.31 -22.43 -28.19
C MET A 147 33.21 -23.69 -28.24
N TYR A 148 33.13 -24.51 -27.20
CA TYR A 148 33.88 -25.78 -27.14
C TYR A 148 33.50 -26.76 -28.28
N ARG A 149 32.20 -26.86 -28.58
CA ARG A 149 31.71 -27.65 -29.70
C ARG A 149 32.22 -27.12 -31.05
N GLN A 150 32.23 -25.81 -31.23
CA GLN A 150 32.67 -25.15 -32.45
C GLN A 150 34.19 -25.39 -32.67
N GLU A 151 34.96 -25.26 -31.61
CA GLU A 151 36.41 -25.52 -31.67
C GLU A 151 36.73 -26.97 -31.98
N ARG A 152 36.05 -27.93 -31.37
CA ARG A 152 36.17 -29.37 -31.73
C ARG A 152 35.81 -29.64 -33.17
N ARG A 153 34.78 -29.01 -33.73
CA ARG A 153 34.43 -29.16 -35.15
C ARG A 153 35.52 -28.62 -36.06
N ARG A 154 36.12 -27.46 -35.72
CA ARG A 154 37.25 -26.86 -36.45
C ARG A 154 38.49 -27.77 -36.45
N LEU A 155 38.83 -28.35 -35.33
CA LEU A 155 39.95 -29.28 -35.20
C LEU A 155 39.73 -30.56 -36.00
N ARG A 156 38.53 -31.15 -36.02
CA ARG A 156 38.18 -32.30 -36.83
C ARG A 156 38.29 -31.99 -38.32
N ALA A 157 37.74 -30.86 -38.78
CA ALA A 157 37.82 -30.45 -40.17
C ALA A 157 39.28 -30.25 -40.64
N LYS A 158 40.15 -29.69 -39.77
CA LYS A 158 41.60 -29.58 -40.07
C LYS A 158 42.27 -30.95 -40.20
N ALA A 159 41.99 -31.88 -39.28
CA ALA A 159 42.57 -33.22 -39.30
C ALA A 159 42.15 -34.02 -40.56
N GLU A 160 40.90 -33.85 -41.03
CA GLU A 160 40.41 -34.45 -42.26
C GLU A 160 41.09 -33.87 -43.53
N THR A 161 41.41 -32.57 -43.50
CA THR A 161 42.13 -31.90 -44.61
C THR A 161 43.60 -32.32 -44.69
N GLU A 162 44.24 -32.60 -43.58
CA GLU A 162 45.64 -33.03 -43.48
C GLU A 162 45.80 -34.53 -43.79
N ALA A 163 44.78 -35.34 -43.62
CA ALA A 163 44.80 -36.81 -43.90
C ALA A 163 44.77 -37.18 -45.38
N GLY A 164 44.54 -36.24 -46.29
CA GLY A 164 44.61 -36.38 -47.73
C GLY A 164 43.81 -37.59 -48.34
N PRO A 165 43.34 -37.54 -49.59
CA PRO A 165 42.75 -38.74 -50.24
C PRO A 165 43.84 -39.72 -50.51
N HIS A 166 43.73 -40.94 -49.95
CA HIS A 166 44.49 -42.10 -50.38
C HIS A 166 43.97 -42.64 -51.68
#